data_d6cfe5dbda3c2e0ba4208ae2a8cf4d05
#
_entry.id   d6cfe5dbda3c2e0ba4208ae2a8cf4d05
#
_cell.length_a   1.000
_cell.length_b   1.000
_cell.length_c   1.000
_cell.angle_alpha   90.00
_cell.angle_beta   90.00
_cell.angle_gamma   90.00
#
_symmetry.space_group_name_H-M   'P 1'
#
loop_
_entity.id
_entity.type
_entity.pdbx_description
1 polymer ?
#
loop_
_entity_poly.entity_id
_entity_poly.type
_entity_poly.pdbx_seq_one_letter_code
_entity_poly.pdbx_strand_id
1 'polypeptide(L)'
;MNELASERQWEMVLKADSCLLNGRKPLFMPEWTKELGVTECMILRVSRLGKEIAPKFASRYYDAVAPGADFIALDLAREAEKAGRPWTEALAFDYSLAVGEWMSGLGDEWISGDYVLSPEEAIAEASKVMTIRQGDLIYIQKKQAPRPVTKEEIIRVEIDGEEKLYCKVK
;
A
#
# COMPACT_ATOMS: atom_id res chain seq x y z
N MET A 1 -26.77 -3.15 -14.89
CA MET A 1 -25.34 -2.87 -14.81
C MET A 1 -25.15 -1.63 -13.96
N ASN A 2 -24.46 -1.77 -12.83
CA ASN A 2 -24.41 -0.75 -11.79
C ASN A 2 -23.64 0.49 -12.22
N GLU A 3 -24.29 1.64 -12.31
CA GLU A 3 -23.66 2.97 -12.50
C GLU A 3 -22.67 3.35 -11.36
N LEU A 4 -22.68 2.63 -10.25
CA LEU A 4 -21.80 2.86 -9.10
C LEU A 4 -20.33 2.44 -9.31
N ALA A 5 -20.02 1.69 -10.35
CA ALA A 5 -18.65 1.23 -10.64
C ALA A 5 -17.81 2.25 -11.43
N SER A 6 -18.42 3.28 -12.03
CA SER A 6 -17.72 4.26 -12.90
C SER A 6 -17.12 5.46 -12.17
N GLU A 7 -17.41 5.66 -10.88
CA GLU A 7 -16.89 6.82 -10.11
C GLU A 7 -15.77 6.47 -9.13
N ARG A 8 -15.50 5.17 -8.89
CA ARG A 8 -14.48 4.76 -7.93
C ARG A 8 -13.09 4.87 -8.55
N GLN A 9 -12.28 5.80 -8.04
CA GLN A 9 -10.89 6.06 -8.50
C GLN A 9 -9.84 5.20 -7.77
N TRP A 10 -10.25 4.19 -7.00
CA TRP A 10 -9.38 3.30 -6.24
C TRP A 10 -9.94 1.88 -6.24
N GLU A 11 -9.07 0.90 -6.07
CA GLU A 11 -9.41 -0.50 -5.97
C GLU A 11 -8.86 -1.11 -4.68
N MET A 12 -9.55 -2.12 -4.15
CA MET A 12 -9.11 -2.85 -2.97
C MET A 12 -8.37 -4.11 -3.38
N VAL A 13 -7.16 -4.26 -2.92
CA VAL A 13 -6.29 -5.41 -3.16
C VAL A 13 -5.90 -6.05 -1.84
N LEU A 14 -5.91 -7.38 -1.78
CA LEU A 14 -5.41 -8.14 -0.65
C LEU A 14 -3.99 -8.63 -0.94
N LYS A 15 -3.11 -8.44 0.04
CA LYS A 15 -1.75 -9.00 0.05
C LYS A 15 -1.61 -9.97 1.21
N ALA A 16 -0.92 -11.09 0.97
CA ALA A 16 -0.57 -12.04 2.03
C ALA A 16 0.55 -11.46 2.93
N ASP A 17 0.72 -12.03 4.12
CA ASP A 17 1.80 -11.62 5.04
C ASP A 17 3.19 -11.77 4.42
N SER A 18 3.38 -12.73 3.52
CA SER A 18 4.63 -12.92 2.78
C SER A 18 4.99 -11.75 1.85
N CYS A 19 4.02 -10.92 1.49
CA CYS A 19 4.26 -9.72 0.70
C CYS A 19 5.02 -8.63 1.49
N LEU A 20 5.06 -8.70 2.83
CA LEU A 20 5.67 -7.67 3.66
C LEU A 20 7.19 -7.77 3.66
N LEU A 21 7.85 -6.68 3.32
CA LEU A 21 9.29 -6.48 3.45
C LEU A 21 9.56 -5.51 4.61
N ASN A 22 9.86 -6.07 5.77
CA ASN A 22 10.10 -5.30 6.98
C ASN A 22 11.59 -4.95 7.16
N GLY A 23 11.84 -3.78 7.73
CA GLY A 23 13.19 -3.28 8.00
C GLY A 23 13.91 -2.84 6.73
N ARG A 24 15.23 -2.71 6.84
CA ARG A 24 16.10 -2.21 5.73
C ARG A 24 16.58 -3.34 4.80
N LYS A 25 15.77 -4.36 4.60
CA LYS A 25 16.12 -5.50 3.74
C LYS A 25 15.98 -5.11 2.27
N PRO A 26 16.84 -5.64 1.39
CA PRO A 26 16.68 -5.41 -0.04
C PRO A 26 15.50 -6.20 -0.61
N LEU A 27 14.83 -5.64 -1.61
CA LEU A 27 13.95 -6.37 -2.49
C LEU A 27 14.79 -7.01 -3.60
N PHE A 28 14.74 -8.32 -3.72
CA PHE A 28 15.30 -9.01 -4.89
C PHE A 28 14.28 -8.97 -6.02
N MET A 29 14.67 -8.40 -7.18
CA MET A 29 13.80 -8.35 -8.34
C MET A 29 13.44 -9.78 -8.78
N PRO A 30 12.13 -10.12 -8.84
CA PRO A 30 11.73 -11.47 -9.25
C PRO A 30 12.15 -11.78 -10.70
N GLU A 31 12.67 -12.99 -10.95
CA GLU A 31 13.13 -13.40 -12.28
C GLU A 31 12.00 -13.57 -13.31
N TRP A 32 10.75 -13.74 -12.84
CA TRP A 32 9.57 -13.94 -13.67
C TRP A 32 8.92 -12.65 -14.17
N THR A 33 9.39 -11.47 -13.76
CA THR A 33 8.98 -10.17 -14.30
C THR A 33 10.15 -9.45 -14.95
N LYS A 34 9.89 -8.75 -16.04
CA LYS A 34 10.88 -7.93 -16.75
C LYS A 34 10.79 -6.45 -16.41
N GLU A 35 9.70 -6.04 -15.79
CA GLU A 35 9.41 -4.65 -15.54
C GLU A 35 8.73 -4.48 -14.17
N LEU A 36 9.52 -4.08 -13.19
CA LEU A 36 9.05 -3.77 -11.85
C LEU A 36 8.74 -2.28 -11.74
N GLY A 37 7.60 -1.94 -11.15
CA GLY A 37 7.23 -0.58 -10.80
C GLY A 37 7.09 -0.41 -9.30
N VAL A 38 7.05 0.85 -8.85
CA VAL A 38 6.82 1.22 -7.45
C VAL A 38 5.89 2.41 -7.32
N THR A 39 5.03 2.37 -6.30
CA THR A 39 4.22 3.51 -5.85
C THR A 39 4.47 3.71 -4.35
N GLU A 40 4.70 4.94 -3.94
CA GLU A 40 4.74 5.27 -2.51
C GLU A 40 3.35 5.13 -1.89
N CYS A 41 3.30 4.68 -0.65
CA CYS A 41 2.06 4.51 0.09
C CYS A 41 2.22 4.88 1.57
N MET A 42 1.08 5.11 2.21
CA MET A 42 0.93 5.19 3.66
C MET A 42 0.41 3.85 4.15
N ILE A 43 0.92 3.35 5.25
CA ILE A 43 0.48 2.09 5.86
C ILE A 43 -0.05 2.38 7.26
N LEU A 44 -1.30 2.00 7.52
CA LEU A 44 -1.94 2.09 8.83
C LEU A 44 -1.84 0.74 9.53
N ARG A 45 -1.51 0.73 10.82
CA ARG A 45 -1.57 -0.46 11.65
C ARG A 45 -2.88 -0.49 12.43
N VAL A 46 -3.75 -1.46 12.13
CA VAL A 46 -5.02 -1.63 12.81
C VAL A 46 -4.79 -2.05 14.27
N SER A 47 -5.42 -1.36 15.22
CA SER A 47 -5.23 -1.57 16.66
C SER A 47 -6.38 -2.32 17.34
N ARG A 48 -7.51 -2.48 16.66
CA ARG A 48 -8.68 -3.17 17.22
C ARG A 48 -9.57 -3.78 16.15
N LEU A 49 -10.37 -4.77 16.55
CA LEU A 49 -11.37 -5.40 15.70
C LEU A 49 -12.50 -4.44 15.36
N GLY A 50 -12.92 -4.43 14.09
CA GLY A 50 -14.04 -3.62 13.62
C GLY A 50 -14.66 -4.10 12.33
N LYS A 51 -15.92 -3.75 12.14
CA LYS A 51 -16.74 -4.01 10.94
C LYS A 51 -17.69 -2.83 10.74
N GLU A 52 -17.89 -2.40 9.48
CA GLU A 52 -18.81 -1.31 9.14
C GLU A 52 -18.54 0.00 9.93
N ILE A 53 -17.26 0.38 10.01
CA ILE A 53 -16.82 1.53 10.77
C ILE A 53 -17.16 2.81 10.01
N ALA A 54 -17.91 3.73 10.64
CA ALA A 54 -18.16 5.03 10.06
C ALA A 54 -16.87 5.89 10.08
N PRO A 55 -16.59 6.72 9.03
CA PRO A 55 -15.36 7.51 8.94
C PRO A 55 -15.05 8.34 10.19
N LYS A 56 -16.07 8.97 10.80
CA LYS A 56 -15.91 9.77 12.02
C LYS A 56 -15.38 9.02 13.25
N PHE A 57 -15.36 7.69 13.22
CA PHE A 57 -14.83 6.83 14.29
C PHE A 57 -13.53 6.12 13.90
N ALA A 58 -13.12 6.21 12.64
CA ALA A 58 -12.04 5.43 12.07
C ALA A 58 -10.68 5.68 12.75
N SER A 59 -10.41 6.91 13.19
CA SER A 59 -9.17 7.26 13.91
C SER A 59 -8.92 6.46 15.19
N ARG A 60 -9.95 5.79 15.72
CA ARG A 60 -9.85 4.92 16.91
C ARG A 60 -9.38 3.51 16.59
N TYR A 61 -9.24 3.16 15.31
CA TYR A 61 -8.98 1.81 14.83
C TYR A 61 -7.56 1.57 14.34
N TYR A 62 -6.71 2.60 14.31
CA TYR A 62 -5.27 2.46 14.04
C TYR A 62 -4.47 3.21 15.11
N ASP A 63 -3.25 2.75 15.37
CA ASP A 63 -2.38 3.29 16.44
C ASP A 63 -1.01 3.71 15.94
N ALA A 64 -0.66 3.35 14.72
CA ALA A 64 0.59 3.75 14.12
C ALA A 64 0.46 3.82 12.61
N VAL A 65 1.33 4.62 12.00
CA VAL A 65 1.43 4.80 10.57
C VAL A 65 2.88 4.66 10.15
N ALA A 66 3.13 4.14 8.95
CA ALA A 66 4.46 4.04 8.38
C ALA A 66 4.43 4.45 6.90
N PRO A 67 5.51 5.03 6.36
CA PRO A 67 5.67 5.11 4.91
C PRO A 67 5.91 3.72 4.33
N GLY A 68 5.46 3.51 3.11
CA GLY A 68 5.64 2.26 2.40
C GLY A 68 5.98 2.46 0.94
N ALA A 69 6.47 1.39 0.33
CA ALA A 69 6.67 1.29 -1.11
C ALA A 69 6.00 0.02 -1.62
N ASP A 70 4.99 0.19 -2.44
CA ASP A 70 4.22 -0.89 -3.05
C ASP A 70 4.77 -1.20 -4.44
N PHE A 71 5.28 -2.42 -4.61
CA PHE A 71 5.88 -2.89 -5.85
C PHE A 71 4.87 -3.68 -6.67
N ILE A 72 4.93 -3.50 -7.99
CA ILE A 72 4.05 -4.13 -8.97
C ILE A 72 4.86 -4.64 -10.16
N ALA A 73 4.55 -5.86 -10.65
CA ALA A 73 5.06 -6.38 -11.91
C ALA A 73 4.25 -5.75 -13.06
N LEU A 74 4.77 -4.68 -13.67
CA LEU A 74 4.05 -3.87 -14.65
C LEU A 74 3.72 -4.63 -15.94
N ASP A 75 4.58 -5.53 -16.38
CA ASP A 75 4.36 -6.39 -17.53
C ASP A 75 3.18 -7.34 -17.29
N LEU A 76 3.15 -8.02 -16.14
CA LEU A 76 2.05 -8.92 -15.78
C LEU A 76 0.74 -8.19 -15.53
N ALA A 77 0.79 -6.99 -14.94
CA ALA A 77 -0.41 -6.17 -14.74
C ALA A 77 -1.07 -5.82 -16.09
N ARG A 78 -0.28 -5.38 -17.08
CA ARG A 78 -0.78 -5.11 -18.44
C ARG A 78 -1.32 -6.35 -19.14
N GLU A 79 -0.68 -7.51 -18.95
CA GLU A 79 -1.18 -8.77 -19.51
C GLU A 79 -2.50 -9.20 -18.86
N ALA A 80 -2.62 -9.08 -17.54
CA ALA A 80 -3.83 -9.39 -16.80
C ALA A 80 -5.00 -8.48 -17.24
N GLU A 81 -4.74 -7.18 -17.38
CA GLU A 81 -5.71 -6.21 -17.85
C GLU A 81 -6.23 -6.56 -19.27
N LYS A 82 -5.33 -6.80 -20.21
CA LYS A 82 -5.70 -7.18 -21.59
C LYS A 82 -6.52 -8.47 -21.66
N ALA A 83 -6.22 -9.41 -20.76
CA ALA A 83 -6.89 -10.72 -20.72
C ALA A 83 -8.13 -10.74 -19.82
N GLY A 84 -8.48 -9.67 -19.13
CA GLY A 84 -9.56 -9.61 -18.16
C GLY A 84 -9.35 -10.56 -16.97
N ARG A 85 -8.08 -10.81 -16.59
CA ARG A 85 -7.70 -11.69 -15.47
C ARG A 85 -7.47 -10.89 -14.18
N PRO A 86 -7.58 -11.53 -13.00
CA PRO A 86 -7.20 -10.90 -11.73
C PRO A 86 -5.74 -10.46 -11.73
N TRP A 87 -5.44 -9.36 -11.04
CA TRP A 87 -4.10 -8.77 -10.96
C TRP A 87 -3.24 -9.33 -9.82
N THR A 88 -3.71 -10.37 -9.14
CA THR A 88 -3.05 -10.91 -7.92
C THR A 88 -1.57 -11.23 -8.13
N GLU A 89 -1.22 -11.90 -9.25
CA GLU A 89 0.17 -12.25 -9.55
C GLU A 89 1.08 -11.02 -9.73
N ALA A 90 0.51 -9.94 -10.28
CA ALA A 90 1.23 -8.70 -10.51
C ALA A 90 1.42 -7.87 -9.23
N LEU A 91 0.53 -8.01 -8.24
CA LEU A 91 0.44 -7.14 -7.08
C LEU A 91 0.84 -7.81 -5.76
N ALA A 92 0.55 -9.11 -5.60
CA ALA A 92 0.65 -9.81 -4.32
C ALA A 92 1.71 -10.93 -4.37
N PHE A 93 2.95 -10.56 -4.65
CA PHE A 93 4.11 -11.45 -4.61
C PHE A 93 4.96 -11.20 -3.35
N ASP A 94 5.83 -12.14 -3.02
CA ASP A 94 6.69 -12.06 -1.85
C ASP A 94 7.51 -10.76 -1.83
N TYR A 95 7.46 -10.06 -0.69
CA TYR A 95 8.16 -8.80 -0.43
C TYR A 95 7.72 -7.62 -1.30
N SER A 96 6.53 -7.69 -1.91
CA SER A 96 6.01 -6.63 -2.79
C SER A 96 5.55 -5.36 -2.04
N LEU A 97 5.57 -5.32 -0.71
CA LEU A 97 5.23 -4.14 0.09
C LEU A 97 6.32 -3.88 1.13
N ALA A 98 7.21 -2.92 0.84
CA ALA A 98 8.20 -2.47 1.81
C ALA A 98 7.54 -1.58 2.87
N VAL A 99 7.81 -1.87 4.14
CA VAL A 99 7.25 -1.17 5.30
C VAL A 99 8.38 -0.40 5.99
N GLY A 100 8.21 0.90 6.13
CA GLY A 100 9.14 1.79 6.82
C GLY A 100 9.01 1.76 8.34
N GLU A 101 9.61 2.74 8.99
CA GLU A 101 9.54 2.87 10.44
C GLU A 101 8.14 3.31 10.90
N TRP A 102 7.63 2.65 11.92
CA TRP A 102 6.36 3.00 12.53
C TRP A 102 6.46 4.28 13.34
N MET A 103 5.49 5.17 13.16
CA MET A 103 5.37 6.43 13.86
C MET A 103 4.03 6.48 14.61
N SER A 104 4.05 6.97 15.85
CA SER A 104 2.86 7.26 16.64
C SER A 104 2.59 8.77 16.52
N GLY A 105 1.54 9.13 15.84
CA GLY A 105 1.21 10.54 15.58
C GLY A 105 2.01 11.11 14.41
N LEU A 106 1.34 11.38 13.32
CA LEU A 106 1.92 12.01 12.14
C LEU A 106 1.63 13.50 12.17
N GLY A 107 2.62 14.28 11.74
CA GLY A 107 2.38 15.65 11.34
C GLY A 107 1.30 15.67 10.24
N ASP A 108 0.36 16.59 10.34
CA ASP A 108 -0.78 16.71 9.43
C ASP A 108 -0.37 16.82 7.95
N GLU A 109 0.83 17.33 7.66
CA GLU A 109 1.35 17.50 6.30
C GLU A 109 1.57 16.18 5.55
N TRP A 110 2.04 15.14 6.24
CA TRP A 110 2.28 13.86 5.57
C TRP A 110 0.98 13.07 5.35
N ILE A 111 0.04 13.14 6.32
CA ILE A 111 -1.30 12.52 6.20
C ILE A 111 -2.14 13.22 5.14
N SER A 112 -2.00 14.54 5.00
CA SER A 112 -2.70 15.35 3.98
C SER A 112 -2.09 15.23 2.58
N GLY A 113 -1.09 14.38 2.39
CA GLY A 113 -0.48 14.11 1.10
C GLY A 113 -1.49 13.65 0.04
N ASP A 114 -1.06 13.63 -1.21
CA ASP A 114 -1.91 13.27 -2.35
C ASP A 114 -2.13 11.74 -2.42
N TYR A 115 -2.89 11.20 -1.46
CA TYR A 115 -3.28 9.79 -1.38
C TYR A 115 -4.66 9.55 -2.01
N VAL A 116 -4.91 8.32 -2.48
CA VAL A 116 -6.19 7.93 -3.09
C VAL A 116 -7.37 7.99 -2.12
N LEU A 117 -7.12 7.80 -0.84
CA LEU A 117 -8.07 7.91 0.28
C LEU A 117 -7.37 8.54 1.49
N SER A 118 -8.13 9.20 2.35
CA SER A 118 -7.68 9.51 3.71
C SER A 118 -7.60 8.25 4.58
N PRO A 119 -6.88 8.25 5.71
CA PRO A 119 -6.88 7.14 6.66
C PRO A 119 -8.28 6.71 7.10
N GLU A 120 -9.15 7.67 7.39
CA GLU A 120 -10.52 7.45 7.85
C GLU A 120 -11.38 6.79 6.77
N GLU A 121 -11.25 7.25 5.53
CA GLU A 121 -11.94 6.64 4.39
C GLU A 121 -11.44 5.23 4.13
N ALA A 122 -10.14 4.99 4.19
CA ALA A 122 -9.57 3.66 3.96
C ALA A 122 -10.03 2.63 5.01
N ILE A 123 -10.04 3.00 6.29
CA ILE A 123 -10.59 2.16 7.38
C ILE A 123 -12.08 1.89 7.15
N ALA A 124 -12.85 2.92 6.82
CA ALA A 124 -14.28 2.78 6.57
C ALA A 124 -14.54 1.84 5.39
N GLU A 125 -13.88 2.06 4.26
CA GLU A 125 -14.06 1.24 3.05
C GLU A 125 -13.60 -0.22 3.25
N ALA A 126 -12.44 -0.45 3.86
CA ALA A 126 -11.98 -1.80 4.18
C ALA A 126 -12.97 -2.53 5.09
N SER A 127 -13.45 -1.86 6.13
CA SER A 127 -14.37 -2.46 7.11
C SER A 127 -15.78 -2.73 6.58
N LYS A 128 -16.21 -2.12 5.47
CA LYS A 128 -17.45 -2.47 4.77
C LYS A 128 -17.38 -3.86 4.14
N VAL A 129 -16.23 -4.19 3.57
CA VAL A 129 -16.03 -5.44 2.84
C VAL A 129 -15.68 -6.59 3.79
N MET A 130 -14.74 -6.37 4.71
CA MET A 130 -14.24 -7.41 5.62
C MET A 130 -14.13 -6.89 7.06
N THR A 131 -14.15 -7.82 8.02
CA THR A 131 -13.82 -7.48 9.40
C THR A 131 -12.32 -7.25 9.51
N ILE A 132 -11.92 -6.04 9.90
CA ILE A 132 -10.53 -5.72 10.20
C ILE A 132 -10.20 -6.11 11.63
N ARG A 133 -8.95 -6.52 11.88
CA ARG A 133 -8.49 -7.04 13.17
C ARG A 133 -7.23 -6.33 13.62
N GLN A 134 -6.95 -6.39 14.90
CA GLN A 134 -5.67 -5.93 15.44
C GLN A 134 -4.51 -6.63 14.74
N GLY A 135 -3.55 -5.85 14.27
CA GLY A 135 -2.38 -6.31 13.53
C GLY A 135 -2.54 -6.29 12.01
N ASP A 136 -3.75 -6.16 11.48
CA ASP A 136 -3.94 -5.95 10.04
C ASP A 136 -3.27 -4.64 9.61
N LEU A 137 -2.76 -4.63 8.39
CA LEU A 137 -2.17 -3.45 7.77
C LEU A 137 -3.05 -2.99 6.62
N ILE A 138 -3.36 -1.69 6.59
CA ILE A 138 -4.09 -1.06 5.48
C ILE A 138 -3.14 -0.09 4.82
N TYR A 139 -2.76 -0.34 3.55
CA TYR A 139 -1.93 0.58 2.80
C TYR A 139 -2.75 1.41 1.81
N ILE A 140 -2.37 2.67 1.67
CA ILE A 140 -3.05 3.68 0.87
C ILE A 140 -2.03 4.29 -0.08
N GLN A 141 -2.19 4.05 -1.38
CA GLN A 141 -1.26 4.55 -2.39
C GLN A 141 -1.42 6.05 -2.63
N LYS A 142 -0.34 6.70 -3.04
CA LYS A 142 -0.39 8.05 -3.62
C LYS A 142 -1.14 8.03 -4.95
N LYS A 143 -1.79 9.14 -5.30
CA LYS A 143 -2.50 9.37 -6.59
C LYS A 143 -1.53 9.55 -7.76
N GLN A 144 -0.65 8.59 -7.95
CA GLN A 144 0.30 8.60 -9.06
C GLN A 144 0.43 7.20 -9.66
N ALA A 145 0.64 7.12 -10.95
CA ALA A 145 0.93 5.85 -11.59
C ALA A 145 2.25 5.25 -11.05
N PRO A 146 2.34 3.91 -10.95
CA PRO A 146 3.60 3.26 -10.60
C PRO A 146 4.71 3.67 -11.56
N ARG A 147 5.86 4.11 -11.03
CA ARG A 147 7.04 4.39 -11.84
C ARG A 147 7.92 3.15 -11.95
N PRO A 148 8.53 2.88 -13.11
CA PRO A 148 9.50 1.80 -13.24
C PRO A 148 10.68 1.97 -12.28
N VAL A 149 11.22 0.84 -11.80
CA VAL A 149 12.42 0.79 -10.99
C VAL A 149 13.46 -0.14 -11.61
N THR A 150 14.73 0.14 -11.36
CA THR A 150 15.85 -0.64 -11.87
C THR A 150 16.62 -1.33 -10.74
N LYS A 151 17.40 -2.35 -11.08
CA LYS A 151 18.33 -2.95 -10.12
C LYS A 151 19.31 -1.91 -9.59
N GLU A 152 19.71 -2.08 -8.33
CA GLU A 152 20.57 -1.19 -7.55
C GLU A 152 19.94 0.16 -7.17
N GLU A 153 18.71 0.43 -7.60
CA GLU A 153 17.97 1.61 -7.19
C GLU A 153 17.60 1.54 -5.70
N ILE A 154 17.61 2.70 -5.05
CA ILE A 154 17.21 2.83 -3.65
C ILE A 154 15.94 3.66 -3.57
N ILE A 155 14.90 3.07 -2.99
CA ILE A 155 13.65 3.74 -2.66
C ILE A 155 13.79 4.30 -1.25
N ARG A 156 13.60 5.61 -1.08
CA ARG A 156 13.68 6.32 0.21
C ARG A 156 12.47 7.19 0.41
N VAL A 157 12.01 7.25 1.65
CA VAL A 157 11.04 8.25 2.10
C VAL A 157 11.60 8.93 3.33
N GLU A 158 11.68 10.25 3.28
CA GLU A 158 12.09 11.09 4.40
C GLU A 158 10.87 11.84 4.94
N ILE A 159 10.74 11.90 6.25
CA ILE A 159 9.69 12.62 6.97
C ILE A 159 10.37 13.42 8.07
N ASP A 160 10.13 14.74 8.09
CA ASP A 160 10.75 15.68 9.06
C ASP A 160 12.30 15.62 9.07
N GLY A 161 12.90 15.38 7.90
CA GLY A 161 14.36 15.30 7.74
C GLY A 161 14.98 13.96 8.19
N GLU A 162 14.19 12.98 8.57
CA GLU A 162 14.62 11.64 8.95
C GLU A 162 14.23 10.60 7.89
N GLU A 163 15.17 9.72 7.52
CA GLU A 163 14.89 8.59 6.62
C GLU A 163 14.01 7.55 7.32
N LYS A 164 12.74 7.48 6.96
CA LYS A 164 11.74 6.56 7.54
C LYS A 164 11.49 5.31 6.71
N LEU A 165 11.87 5.32 5.43
CA LEU A 165 11.88 4.13 4.58
C LEU A 165 13.17 4.07 3.79
N TYR A 166 13.77 2.89 3.77
CA TYR A 166 14.89 2.54 2.90
C TYR A 166 14.67 1.14 2.34
N CYS A 167 14.61 1.02 1.03
CA CYS A 167 14.53 -0.27 0.34
C CYS A 167 15.44 -0.25 -0.89
N LYS A 168 16.41 -1.14 -0.96
CA LYS A 168 17.28 -1.31 -2.12
C LYS A 168 16.75 -2.42 -3.00
N VAL A 169 16.60 -2.17 -4.30
CA VAL A 169 16.24 -3.19 -5.31
C VAL A 169 17.52 -3.86 -5.81
N LYS A 170 17.58 -5.20 -5.80
CA LYS A 170 18.73 -6.00 -6.22
C LYS A 170 18.38 -6.98 -7.34
#